data_73b30f07bf3b3104885f92cca6bf2027
#
_entry.id   73b30f07bf3b3104885f92cca6bf2027
#
_cell.length_a   1.000
_cell.length_b   1.000
_cell.length_c   1.000
_cell.angle_alpha   90.00
_cell.angle_beta   90.00
_cell.angle_gamma   90.00
#
_symmetry.space_group_name_H-M   'P 1'
#
loop_
_entity.id
_entity.type
_entity.pdbx_description
1 polymer ?
#
loop_
_entity_poly.entity_id
_entity_poly.type
_entity_poly.pdbx_seq_one_letter_code
_entity_poly.pdbx_strand_id
1 'polypeptide(L)'
;MKTLKDLGDLKGKRVLVRADFNVPLDGTTITDDGRIKAALPTIKALREEGAKVILMAHLGRPKGKVVPELSLAPVAARLGELLGVEVPLAADTYGEDAQAKVAAMNDGDVVLLQNVRFNPEETSKDPEERAAYAKKIAALGEAFVSDGFGVVHRAQGSNYDVAADLPAAAGLLVEKEVKALSRATENPERPLTVVLGGSKVSDKLGVIDNLLDKANRLVIGGGMAYTFLKAKGYEVGTSLLEEDQIETVKGYMERAEKNGVELVLPTDVVLNPVFPKSDEDIAPEVVAADAIPADKMGLDIGPESQKLFHDKIVDSKTVVWNGPMGVFEVPTFAEGTKAVAQGLVDATAAGAFTIVGGGDSASAVRNLGFPEDGFSHISTGGGASLEFLDGKELPGLKVLD
;
A
#
# COMPACT_ATOMS: atom_id res chain seq x y z
N MET A 1 12.00 8.93 14.08
CA MET A 1 10.68 8.32 14.42
C MET A 1 10.80 7.52 15.69
N LYS A 2 9.96 7.82 16.66
CA LYS A 2 9.91 7.08 17.94
C LYS A 2 9.32 5.69 17.73
N THR A 3 9.79 4.73 18.51
CA THR A 3 9.32 3.33 18.49
C THR A 3 8.72 2.95 19.85
N LEU A 4 8.21 1.73 19.99
CA LEU A 4 7.58 1.29 21.25
C LEU A 4 8.48 1.45 22.46
N LYS A 5 9.80 1.25 22.31
CA LYS A 5 10.78 1.42 23.41
C LYS A 5 10.79 2.83 23.97
N ASP A 6 10.51 3.82 23.14
CA ASP A 6 10.53 5.23 23.56
C ASP A 6 9.34 5.60 24.46
N LEU A 7 8.34 4.72 24.56
CA LEU A 7 7.18 4.92 25.44
C LEU A 7 7.43 4.48 26.88
N GLY A 8 8.57 3.85 27.17
CA GLY A 8 8.92 3.37 28.50
C GLY A 8 8.11 2.17 28.96
N ASP A 9 7.88 2.08 30.29
CA ASP A 9 7.11 0.99 30.90
C ASP A 9 5.62 1.19 30.64
N LEU A 10 5.01 0.24 29.95
CA LEU A 10 3.58 0.27 29.55
C LEU A 10 2.71 -0.65 30.43
N LYS A 11 3.27 -1.32 31.43
CA LYS A 11 2.49 -2.23 32.29
C LYS A 11 1.35 -1.46 32.97
N GLY A 12 0.12 -1.96 32.79
CA GLY A 12 -1.08 -1.38 33.37
C GLY A 12 -1.56 -0.10 32.67
N LYS A 13 -0.82 0.40 31.68
CA LYS A 13 -1.17 1.63 30.98
C LYS A 13 -2.17 1.35 29.84
N ARG A 14 -3.05 2.31 29.64
CA ARG A 14 -4.00 2.32 28.54
C ARG A 14 -3.31 2.85 27.30
N VAL A 15 -3.14 2.00 26.31
CA VAL A 15 -2.45 2.34 25.06
C VAL A 15 -3.45 2.35 23.91
N LEU A 16 -3.65 3.53 23.31
CA LEU A 16 -4.44 3.68 22.10
C LEU A 16 -3.59 3.24 20.90
N VAL A 17 -4.11 2.33 20.10
CA VAL A 17 -3.43 1.83 18.89
C VAL A 17 -4.28 2.12 17.68
N ARG A 18 -3.78 2.94 16.76
CA ARG A 18 -4.44 3.17 15.47
C ARG A 18 -4.00 2.07 14.50
N ALA A 19 -4.89 1.14 14.25
CA ALA A 19 -4.66 0.04 13.33
C ALA A 19 -5.32 0.30 11.96
N ASP A 20 -4.97 -0.50 10.97
CA ASP A 20 -5.66 -0.55 9.68
C ASP A 20 -6.47 -1.84 9.60
N PHE A 21 -7.77 -1.73 9.81
CA PHE A 21 -8.72 -2.83 9.72
C PHE A 21 -9.72 -2.64 8.58
N ASN A 22 -9.34 -1.86 7.56
CA ASN A 22 -10.18 -1.63 6.39
C ASN A 22 -10.11 -2.85 5.47
N VAL A 23 -10.74 -3.93 5.92
CA VAL A 23 -10.76 -5.23 5.25
C VAL A 23 -11.88 -5.29 4.21
N PRO A 24 -11.71 -6.08 3.13
CA PRO A 24 -12.79 -6.32 2.20
C PRO A 24 -13.86 -7.21 2.83
N LEU A 25 -15.12 -6.86 2.58
CA LEU A 25 -16.28 -7.56 3.11
C LEU A 25 -17.18 -8.04 1.96
N ASP A 26 -17.77 -9.23 2.15
CA ASP A 26 -18.95 -9.69 1.42
C ASP A 26 -20.08 -9.73 2.45
N GLY A 27 -20.96 -8.73 2.39
CA GLY A 27 -21.92 -8.49 3.48
C GLY A 27 -21.19 -8.16 4.79
N THR A 28 -21.27 -9.06 5.77
CA THR A 28 -20.54 -8.97 7.04
C THR A 28 -19.39 -9.98 7.14
N THR A 29 -19.11 -10.71 6.05
CA THR A 29 -18.06 -11.71 6.00
C THR A 29 -16.76 -11.08 5.52
N ILE A 30 -15.70 -11.23 6.30
CA ILE A 30 -14.35 -10.78 5.91
C ILE A 30 -13.81 -11.74 4.86
N THR A 31 -13.50 -11.24 3.67
CA THR A 31 -12.96 -12.05 2.56
C THR A 31 -11.44 -12.12 2.54
N ASP A 32 -10.76 -11.18 3.21
CA ASP A 32 -9.31 -11.18 3.38
C ASP A 32 -8.99 -10.54 4.73
N ASP A 33 -8.37 -11.29 5.62
CA ASP A 33 -8.00 -10.84 6.97
C ASP A 33 -6.52 -10.42 7.09
N GLY A 34 -5.83 -10.24 5.97
CA GLY A 34 -4.39 -9.93 5.95
C GLY A 34 -4.02 -8.70 6.76
N ARG A 35 -4.83 -7.65 6.71
CA ARG A 35 -4.59 -6.42 7.48
C ARG A 35 -4.75 -6.63 8.99
N ILE A 36 -5.69 -7.48 9.39
CA ILE A 36 -5.88 -7.83 10.81
C ILE A 36 -4.65 -8.60 11.30
N LYS A 37 -4.19 -9.59 10.54
CA LYS A 37 -3.00 -10.37 10.87
C LYS A 37 -1.75 -9.49 10.94
N ALA A 38 -1.63 -8.50 10.08
CA ALA A 38 -0.51 -7.57 10.08
C ALA A 38 -0.43 -6.72 11.35
N ALA A 39 -1.54 -6.49 12.02
CA ALA A 39 -1.60 -5.74 13.29
C ALA A 39 -1.27 -6.61 14.52
N LEU A 40 -1.28 -7.93 14.41
CA LEU A 40 -1.09 -8.84 15.55
C LEU A 40 0.26 -8.68 16.25
N PRO A 41 1.41 -8.50 15.56
CA PRO A 41 2.68 -8.33 16.27
C PRO A 41 2.68 -7.19 17.27
N THR A 42 2.14 -6.03 16.92
CA THR A 42 2.04 -4.88 17.82
C THR A 42 1.08 -5.16 18.97
N ILE A 43 -0.09 -5.72 18.69
CA ILE A 43 -1.08 -6.06 19.72
C ILE A 43 -0.48 -7.04 20.71
N LYS A 44 0.15 -8.10 20.24
CA LYS A 44 0.78 -9.12 21.08
C LYS A 44 1.93 -8.56 21.93
N ALA A 45 2.77 -7.73 21.34
CA ALA A 45 3.89 -7.10 22.07
C ALA A 45 3.39 -6.24 23.23
N LEU A 46 2.35 -5.44 23.00
CA LEU A 46 1.75 -4.59 24.04
C LEU A 46 1.08 -5.43 25.14
N ARG A 47 0.39 -6.49 24.78
CA ARG A 47 -0.24 -7.42 25.73
C ARG A 47 0.79 -8.11 26.61
N GLU A 48 1.91 -8.54 26.05
CA GLU A 48 3.01 -9.19 26.77
C GLU A 48 3.64 -8.26 27.81
N GLU A 49 3.65 -6.95 27.55
CA GLU A 49 4.09 -5.96 28.51
C GLU A 49 3.05 -5.65 29.60
N GLY A 50 1.86 -6.23 29.52
CA GLY A 50 0.77 -5.97 30.46
C GLY A 50 0.00 -4.69 30.18
N ALA A 51 0.09 -4.11 29.00
CA ALA A 51 -0.67 -2.93 28.62
C ALA A 51 -2.16 -3.26 28.42
N LYS A 52 -3.00 -2.26 28.61
CA LYS A 52 -4.42 -2.30 28.23
C LYS A 52 -4.52 -1.75 26.81
N VAL A 53 -4.84 -2.61 25.85
CA VAL A 53 -4.78 -2.27 24.43
C VAL A 53 -6.13 -1.78 23.94
N ILE A 54 -6.21 -0.53 23.51
CA ILE A 54 -7.43 0.09 22.99
C ILE A 54 -7.22 0.33 21.49
N LEU A 55 -7.88 -0.46 20.65
CA LEU A 55 -7.74 -0.39 19.21
C LEU A 55 -8.70 0.60 18.59
N MET A 56 -8.21 1.37 17.63
CA MET A 56 -8.98 2.31 16.82
C MET A 56 -8.78 1.99 15.35
N ALA A 57 -9.83 1.98 14.57
CA ALA A 57 -9.74 1.76 13.13
C ALA A 57 -10.96 2.31 12.40
N HIS A 58 -10.82 2.45 11.10
CA HIS A 58 -11.93 2.71 10.21
C HIS A 58 -12.24 1.51 9.33
N LEU A 59 -13.44 1.50 8.78
CA LEU A 59 -13.89 0.50 7.81
C LEU A 59 -14.78 1.19 6.80
N GLY A 60 -14.43 1.07 5.51
CA GLY A 60 -15.19 1.67 4.43
C GLY A 60 -15.25 3.21 4.47
N ARG A 61 -16.32 3.75 3.88
CA ARG A 61 -16.54 5.20 3.76
C ARG A 61 -17.94 5.59 4.24
N PRO A 62 -18.19 5.59 5.56
CA PRO A 62 -19.51 5.91 6.12
C PRO A 62 -19.86 7.39 6.06
N LYS A 63 -18.91 8.26 5.73
CA LYS A 63 -19.10 9.72 5.56
C LYS A 63 -19.63 10.43 6.82
N GLY A 64 -19.09 10.06 7.97
CA GLY A 64 -19.42 10.70 9.24
C GLY A 64 -20.78 10.30 9.82
N LYS A 65 -21.31 9.17 9.40
CA LYS A 65 -22.60 8.64 9.87
C LYS A 65 -22.44 7.21 10.36
N VAL A 66 -23.34 6.80 11.26
CA VAL A 66 -23.42 5.41 11.69
C VAL A 66 -24.04 4.60 10.55
N VAL A 67 -23.26 3.68 9.99
CA VAL A 67 -23.69 2.74 8.94
C VAL A 67 -23.51 1.33 9.52
N PRO A 68 -24.59 0.63 9.88
CA PRO A 68 -24.48 -0.68 10.54
C PRO A 68 -23.64 -1.70 9.77
N GLU A 69 -23.69 -1.69 8.45
CA GLU A 69 -22.93 -2.59 7.58
C GLU A 69 -21.42 -2.33 7.64
N LEU A 70 -21.00 -1.18 8.16
CA LEU A 70 -19.60 -0.79 8.33
C LEU A 70 -19.17 -0.81 9.80
N SER A 71 -19.96 -1.48 10.67
CA SER A 71 -19.53 -1.75 12.05
C SER A 71 -18.29 -2.63 12.05
N LEU A 72 -17.42 -2.40 13.04
CA LEU A 72 -16.23 -3.22 13.25
C LEU A 72 -16.52 -4.55 13.94
N ALA A 73 -17.78 -4.92 14.11
CA ALA A 73 -18.15 -6.19 14.78
C ALA A 73 -17.48 -7.43 14.16
N PRO A 74 -17.42 -7.60 12.81
CA PRO A 74 -16.72 -8.73 12.22
C PRO A 74 -15.22 -8.73 12.52
N VAL A 75 -14.61 -7.55 12.60
CA VAL A 75 -13.19 -7.39 12.93
C VAL A 75 -12.92 -7.78 14.37
N ALA A 76 -13.75 -7.33 15.31
CA ALA A 76 -13.65 -7.71 16.72
C ALA A 76 -13.74 -9.24 16.91
N ALA A 77 -14.68 -9.88 16.24
CA ALA A 77 -14.84 -11.33 16.27
C ALA A 77 -13.60 -12.05 15.73
N ARG A 78 -13.07 -11.60 14.60
CA ARG A 78 -11.87 -12.20 13.99
C ARG A 78 -10.62 -12.00 14.84
N LEU A 79 -10.45 -10.82 15.42
CA LEU A 79 -9.36 -10.56 16.38
C LEU A 79 -9.42 -11.51 17.57
N GLY A 80 -10.61 -11.72 18.14
CA GLY A 80 -10.81 -12.64 19.25
C GLY A 80 -10.39 -14.06 18.90
N GLU A 81 -10.74 -14.54 17.71
CA GLU A 81 -10.33 -15.85 17.22
C GLU A 81 -8.79 -15.94 17.10
N LEU A 82 -8.16 -14.93 16.49
CA LEU A 82 -6.71 -14.91 16.26
C LEU A 82 -5.90 -14.76 17.54
N LEU A 83 -6.42 -14.03 18.53
CA LEU A 83 -5.76 -13.81 19.82
C LEU A 83 -6.10 -14.87 20.86
N GLY A 84 -7.17 -15.65 20.65
CA GLY A 84 -7.65 -16.65 21.60
C GLY A 84 -8.28 -16.05 22.85
N VAL A 85 -8.76 -14.79 22.77
CA VAL A 85 -9.43 -14.09 23.87
C VAL A 85 -10.61 -13.29 23.32
N GLU A 86 -11.53 -12.90 24.21
CA GLU A 86 -12.61 -12.00 23.83
C GLU A 86 -12.06 -10.60 23.56
N VAL A 87 -12.48 -9.99 22.44
CA VAL A 87 -12.22 -8.60 22.10
C VAL A 87 -13.55 -7.86 22.05
N PRO A 88 -13.96 -7.19 23.14
CA PRO A 88 -15.19 -6.42 23.16
C PRO A 88 -15.14 -5.28 22.15
N LEU A 89 -16.27 -5.05 21.48
CA LEU A 89 -16.47 -3.88 20.62
C LEU A 89 -17.30 -2.85 21.37
N ALA A 90 -16.77 -1.63 21.51
CA ALA A 90 -17.54 -0.52 22.05
C ALA A 90 -18.65 -0.11 21.05
N ALA A 91 -19.78 0.32 21.56
CA ALA A 91 -20.89 0.80 20.71
C ALA A 91 -20.60 2.17 20.07
N ASP A 92 -19.65 2.89 20.63
CA ASP A 92 -19.23 4.22 20.17
C ASP A 92 -17.71 4.34 20.14
N THR A 93 -17.19 5.50 19.73
CA THR A 93 -15.76 5.74 19.65
C THR A 93 -15.18 6.34 20.94
N TYR A 94 -15.89 7.28 21.56
CA TYR A 94 -15.43 7.97 22.78
C TYR A 94 -16.55 8.28 23.78
N GLY A 95 -17.71 7.69 23.57
CA GLY A 95 -18.89 7.92 24.39
C GLY A 95 -18.92 7.08 25.67
N GLU A 96 -20.11 6.99 26.27
CA GLU A 96 -20.31 6.29 27.55
C GLU A 96 -19.91 4.81 27.49
N ASP A 97 -20.25 4.12 26.41
CA ASP A 97 -19.93 2.69 26.28
C ASP A 97 -18.42 2.46 26.13
N ALA A 98 -17.73 3.26 25.30
CA ALA A 98 -16.29 3.20 25.18
C ALA A 98 -15.60 3.45 26.52
N GLN A 99 -16.02 4.49 27.23
CA GLN A 99 -15.48 4.84 28.54
C GLN A 99 -15.67 3.71 29.56
N ALA A 100 -16.87 3.10 29.59
CA ALA A 100 -17.18 2.00 30.50
C ALA A 100 -16.34 0.76 30.20
N LYS A 101 -16.21 0.39 28.92
CA LYS A 101 -15.41 -0.77 28.52
C LYS A 101 -13.93 -0.57 28.79
N VAL A 102 -13.40 0.62 28.56
CA VAL A 102 -12.02 0.95 28.88
C VAL A 102 -11.76 0.92 30.38
N ALA A 103 -12.66 1.47 31.19
CA ALA A 103 -12.55 1.47 32.65
C ALA A 103 -12.57 0.06 33.24
N ALA A 104 -13.21 -0.87 32.58
CA ALA A 104 -13.31 -2.27 33.02
C ALA A 104 -12.12 -3.15 32.60
N MET A 105 -11.17 -2.63 31.82
CA MET A 105 -10.03 -3.41 31.33
C MET A 105 -9.07 -3.81 32.44
N ASN A 106 -8.58 -5.04 32.33
CA ASN A 106 -7.44 -5.54 33.10
C ASN A 106 -6.17 -5.51 32.26
N ASP A 107 -5.01 -5.65 32.89
CA ASP A 107 -3.73 -5.70 32.21
C ASP A 107 -3.74 -6.82 31.15
N GLY A 108 -3.32 -6.49 29.91
CA GLY A 108 -3.29 -7.41 28.79
C GLY A 108 -4.60 -7.56 28.04
N ASP A 109 -5.68 -6.93 28.47
CA ASP A 109 -6.95 -6.94 27.75
C ASP A 109 -6.89 -6.11 26.47
N VAL A 110 -7.79 -6.42 25.53
CA VAL A 110 -7.96 -5.73 24.25
C VAL A 110 -9.41 -5.31 24.10
N VAL A 111 -9.63 -4.04 23.78
CA VAL A 111 -10.95 -3.47 23.43
C VAL A 111 -10.83 -2.79 22.05
N LEU A 112 -11.83 -2.95 21.22
CA LEU A 112 -11.93 -2.27 19.93
C LEU A 112 -13.01 -1.18 20.02
N LEU A 113 -12.65 0.06 19.74
CA LEU A 113 -13.59 1.16 19.60
C LEU A 113 -14.36 1.02 18.29
N GLN A 114 -15.57 1.59 18.22
CA GLN A 114 -16.36 1.57 17.00
C GLN A 114 -15.72 2.45 15.92
N ASN A 115 -16.03 2.14 14.67
CA ASN A 115 -15.50 2.78 13.47
C ASN A 115 -15.32 4.30 13.64
N VAL A 116 -14.07 4.76 13.63
CA VAL A 116 -13.74 6.17 13.87
C VAL A 116 -14.37 7.09 12.82
N ARG A 117 -14.62 6.59 11.61
CA ARG A 117 -15.25 7.37 10.54
C ARG A 117 -16.77 7.47 10.64
N PHE A 118 -17.38 6.89 11.67
CA PHE A 118 -18.75 7.21 12.02
C PHE A 118 -18.87 8.64 12.58
N ASN A 119 -17.73 9.22 12.99
CA ASN A 119 -17.65 10.57 13.49
C ASN A 119 -17.23 11.53 12.38
N PRO A 120 -18.00 12.57 12.04
CA PRO A 120 -17.64 13.48 10.96
C PRO A 120 -16.33 14.23 11.21
N GLU A 121 -15.96 14.43 12.47
CA GLU A 121 -14.74 15.14 12.87
C GLU A 121 -13.46 14.38 12.52
N GLU A 122 -13.52 13.05 12.38
CA GLU A 122 -12.35 12.22 12.10
C GLU A 122 -11.64 12.66 10.81
N THR A 123 -12.39 13.00 9.78
CA THR A 123 -11.89 13.40 8.47
C THR A 123 -12.12 14.87 8.15
N SER A 124 -12.48 15.68 9.14
CA SER A 124 -12.75 17.11 8.95
C SER A 124 -11.54 17.84 8.38
N LYS A 125 -11.79 18.78 7.49
CA LYS A 125 -10.77 19.68 6.95
C LYS A 125 -10.44 20.82 7.91
N ASP A 126 -11.27 21.04 8.93
CA ASP A 126 -11.04 22.02 9.98
C ASP A 126 -10.11 21.42 11.05
N PRO A 127 -8.85 21.89 11.16
CA PRO A 127 -7.91 21.36 12.13
C PRO A 127 -8.36 21.52 13.59
N GLU A 128 -9.10 22.59 13.91
CA GLU A 128 -9.58 22.83 15.28
C GLU A 128 -10.67 21.85 15.67
N GLU A 129 -11.61 21.57 14.78
CA GLU A 129 -12.66 20.57 14.99
C GLU A 129 -12.06 19.18 15.16
N ARG A 130 -11.10 18.84 14.31
CA ARG A 130 -10.41 17.56 14.35
C ARG A 130 -9.59 17.39 15.63
N ALA A 131 -8.90 18.44 16.08
CA ALA A 131 -8.13 18.46 17.32
C ALA A 131 -9.00 18.29 18.56
N ALA A 132 -10.16 18.97 18.61
CA ALA A 132 -11.10 18.85 19.72
C ALA A 132 -11.66 17.43 19.83
N TYR A 133 -12.00 16.82 18.73
CA TYR A 133 -12.42 15.41 18.64
C TYR A 133 -11.31 14.47 19.13
N ALA A 134 -10.09 14.67 18.66
CA ALA A 134 -8.94 13.84 19.03
C ALA A 134 -8.66 13.86 20.53
N LYS A 135 -8.87 14.98 21.21
CA LYS A 135 -8.74 15.09 22.68
C LYS A 135 -9.71 14.19 23.41
N LYS A 136 -10.91 14.02 22.90
CA LYS A 136 -11.91 13.13 23.50
C LYS A 136 -11.48 11.67 23.41
N ILE A 137 -10.87 11.27 22.28
CA ILE A 137 -10.29 9.95 22.14
C ILE A 137 -9.05 9.79 23.03
N ALA A 138 -8.17 10.79 23.04
CA ALA A 138 -6.94 10.75 23.83
C ALA A 138 -7.21 10.59 25.33
N ALA A 139 -8.34 11.09 25.82
CA ALA A 139 -8.75 10.94 27.21
C ALA A 139 -8.94 9.46 27.62
N LEU A 140 -9.13 8.55 26.66
CA LEU A 140 -9.25 7.12 26.92
C LEU A 140 -7.89 6.44 27.15
N GLY A 141 -6.78 7.06 26.79
CA GLY A 141 -5.46 6.45 26.83
C GLY A 141 -4.41 7.27 27.54
N GLU A 142 -3.24 6.67 27.73
CA GLU A 142 -2.06 7.25 28.33
C GLU A 142 -0.87 7.30 27.38
N ALA A 143 -0.95 6.57 26.27
CA ALA A 143 0.02 6.58 25.19
C ALA A 143 -0.69 6.27 23.87
N PHE A 144 -0.09 6.69 22.75
CA PHE A 144 -0.59 6.44 21.41
C PHE A 144 0.44 5.70 20.56
N VAL A 145 0.00 4.64 19.89
CA VAL A 145 0.79 3.85 18.94
C VAL A 145 0.15 3.93 17.56
N SER A 146 0.90 4.41 16.58
CA SER A 146 0.49 4.44 15.19
C SER A 146 0.93 3.15 14.51
N ASP A 147 -0.03 2.31 14.14
CA ASP A 147 0.25 1.02 13.51
C ASP A 147 -0.52 0.79 12.21
N GLY A 148 -1.27 1.77 11.74
CA GLY A 148 -1.99 1.72 10.48
C GLY A 148 -1.23 2.46 9.38
N PHE A 149 -0.22 1.83 8.78
CA PHE A 149 0.59 2.48 7.75
C PHE A 149 -0.26 2.97 6.56
N GLY A 150 -1.35 2.28 6.25
CA GLY A 150 -2.26 2.65 5.16
C GLY A 150 -2.94 4.02 5.30
N VAL A 151 -2.88 4.66 6.47
CA VAL A 151 -3.53 5.96 6.72
C VAL A 151 -2.55 7.07 7.09
N VAL A 152 -1.24 6.79 7.22
CA VAL A 152 -0.26 7.80 7.68
C VAL A 152 -0.04 8.95 6.70
N HIS A 153 -0.48 8.82 5.47
CA HIS A 153 -0.41 9.87 4.45
C HIS A 153 -1.52 10.93 4.61
N ARG A 154 -2.46 10.71 5.52
CA ARG A 154 -3.57 11.62 5.77
C ARG A 154 -3.52 12.19 7.17
N ALA A 155 -3.82 13.49 7.30
CA ALA A 155 -3.96 14.16 8.59
C ALA A 155 -5.41 14.01 9.08
N GLN A 156 -5.66 12.95 9.85
CA GLN A 156 -6.99 12.66 10.40
C GLN A 156 -6.93 12.53 11.92
N GLY A 157 -8.08 12.58 12.60
CA GLY A 157 -8.13 12.65 14.06
C GLY A 157 -7.40 11.53 14.78
N SER A 158 -7.69 10.30 14.44
CA SER A 158 -7.20 9.12 15.15
C SER A 158 -5.76 8.71 14.82
N ASN A 159 -5.16 9.27 13.77
CA ASN A 159 -3.79 8.92 13.38
C ASN A 159 -2.82 10.10 13.38
N TYR A 160 -3.32 11.32 13.45
CA TYR A 160 -2.50 12.54 13.38
C TYR A 160 -2.71 13.43 14.60
N ASP A 161 -3.93 13.96 14.80
CA ASP A 161 -4.21 14.93 15.86
C ASP A 161 -4.05 14.34 17.26
N VAL A 162 -4.38 13.07 17.45
CA VAL A 162 -4.26 12.36 18.74
C VAL A 162 -2.81 12.33 19.24
N ALA A 163 -1.83 12.35 18.36
CA ALA A 163 -0.41 12.31 18.71
C ALA A 163 0.07 13.59 19.44
N ALA A 164 -0.67 14.69 19.32
CA ALA A 164 -0.36 15.92 20.03
C ALA A 164 -0.72 15.88 21.53
N ASP A 165 -1.60 14.98 21.92
CA ASP A 165 -2.15 14.91 23.27
C ASP A 165 -1.56 13.79 24.14
N LEU A 166 -0.77 12.92 23.57
CA LEU A 166 -0.20 11.73 24.25
C LEU A 166 1.24 11.48 23.80
N PRO A 167 2.07 10.83 24.63
CA PRO A 167 3.31 10.25 24.14
C PRO A 167 2.99 9.30 22.98
N ALA A 168 3.66 9.48 21.85
CA ALA A 168 3.33 8.80 20.60
C ALA A 168 4.54 8.07 20.03
N ALA A 169 4.30 6.90 19.43
CA ALA A 169 5.32 6.10 18.78
C ALA A 169 4.74 5.28 17.63
N ALA A 170 5.62 4.81 16.75
CA ALA A 170 5.26 3.85 15.71
C ALA A 170 5.10 2.45 16.32
N GLY A 171 4.07 1.73 15.88
CA GLY A 171 3.96 0.30 16.12
C GLY A 171 4.92 -0.49 15.24
N LEU A 172 4.99 -1.80 15.45
CA LEU A 172 5.92 -2.67 14.75
C LEU A 172 5.66 -2.74 13.24
N LEU A 173 4.39 -2.64 12.81
CA LEU A 173 4.04 -2.63 11.39
C LEU A 173 4.52 -1.36 10.70
N VAL A 174 4.24 -0.21 11.28
CA VAL A 174 4.70 1.08 10.74
C VAL A 174 6.23 1.13 10.69
N GLU A 175 6.89 0.68 11.76
CA GLU A 175 8.36 0.61 11.83
C GLU A 175 8.91 -0.26 10.70
N LYS A 176 8.33 -1.44 10.48
CA LYS A 176 8.74 -2.37 9.42
C LYS A 176 8.56 -1.76 8.02
N GLU A 177 7.42 -1.13 7.78
CA GLU A 177 7.12 -0.47 6.50
C GLU A 177 8.11 0.67 6.20
N VAL A 178 8.33 1.54 7.17
CA VAL A 178 9.26 2.68 7.01
C VAL A 178 10.68 2.20 6.79
N LYS A 179 11.15 1.21 7.56
CA LYS A 179 12.50 0.64 7.38
C LYS A 179 12.68 0.03 6.00
N ALA A 180 11.70 -0.73 5.53
CA ALA A 180 11.78 -1.38 4.22
C ALA A 180 11.82 -0.35 3.08
N LEU A 181 10.89 0.61 3.09
CA LEU A 181 10.81 1.63 2.06
C LEU A 181 12.03 2.57 2.08
N SER A 182 12.51 2.95 3.26
CA SER A 182 13.72 3.77 3.41
C SER A 182 14.97 3.06 2.90
N ARG A 183 15.10 1.77 3.21
CA ARG A 183 16.23 0.95 2.73
C ARG A 183 16.32 0.95 1.20
N ALA A 184 15.17 0.88 0.54
CA ALA A 184 15.13 0.86 -0.91
C ALA A 184 15.33 2.24 -1.56
N THR A 185 15.00 3.33 -0.87
CA THR A 185 14.95 4.67 -1.48
C THR A 185 16.06 5.62 -1.01
N GLU A 186 16.58 5.46 0.19
CA GLU A 186 17.56 6.40 0.76
C GLU A 186 18.99 5.99 0.46
N ASN A 187 19.33 4.72 0.66
CA ASN A 187 20.68 4.22 0.46
C ASN A 187 20.66 2.77 -0.04
N PRO A 188 20.09 2.55 -1.24
CA PRO A 188 19.92 1.19 -1.75
C PRO A 188 21.25 0.56 -2.14
N GLU A 189 21.34 -0.75 -1.94
CA GLU A 189 22.40 -1.55 -2.53
C GLU A 189 22.15 -1.64 -4.04
N ARG A 190 23.19 -1.35 -4.84
CA ARG A 190 23.05 -1.20 -6.29
C ARG A 190 23.46 -2.47 -7.05
N PRO A 191 22.86 -2.77 -8.21
CA PRO A 191 21.92 -1.91 -8.96
C PRO A 191 20.53 -1.81 -8.31
N LEU A 192 19.97 -0.61 -8.29
CA LEU A 192 18.58 -0.36 -7.93
C LEU A 192 17.73 -0.35 -9.20
N THR A 193 16.75 -1.23 -9.26
CA THR A 193 15.76 -1.27 -10.34
C THR A 193 14.39 -0.90 -9.80
N VAL A 194 13.77 0.09 -10.43
CA VAL A 194 12.39 0.52 -10.14
C VAL A 194 11.51 0.02 -11.27
N VAL A 195 10.50 -0.79 -10.93
CA VAL A 195 9.55 -1.37 -11.89
C VAL A 195 8.21 -0.73 -11.67
N LEU A 196 7.73 -0.01 -12.67
CA LEU A 196 6.45 0.70 -12.59
C LEU A 196 5.49 0.18 -13.65
N GLY A 197 4.25 0.01 -13.25
CA GLY A 197 3.14 -0.36 -14.12
C GLY A 197 1.87 0.37 -13.71
N GLY A 198 0.74 -0.12 -14.17
CA GLY A 198 -0.55 0.51 -13.96
C GLY A 198 -1.07 1.21 -15.21
N SER A 199 -2.26 1.78 -15.14
CA SER A 199 -2.98 2.31 -16.30
C SER A 199 -2.45 3.66 -16.78
N LYS A 200 -2.02 4.52 -15.86
CA LYS A 200 -1.75 5.94 -16.14
C LYS A 200 -0.40 6.38 -15.60
N VAL A 201 0.39 7.01 -16.45
CA VAL A 201 1.66 7.62 -16.04
C VAL A 201 1.41 8.79 -15.07
N SER A 202 0.28 9.48 -15.19
CA SER A 202 -0.09 10.59 -14.30
C SER A 202 -0.19 10.17 -12.83
N ASP A 203 -0.50 8.90 -12.56
CA ASP A 203 -0.54 8.35 -11.20
C ASP A 203 0.85 8.05 -10.63
N LYS A 204 1.88 8.07 -11.46
CA LYS A 204 3.25 7.68 -11.09
C LYS A 204 4.26 8.82 -11.22
N LEU A 205 3.82 10.04 -11.53
CA LEU A 205 4.72 11.17 -11.75
C LEU A 205 5.64 11.44 -10.55
N GLY A 206 5.08 11.41 -9.35
CA GLY A 206 5.84 11.63 -8.12
C GLY A 206 6.91 10.57 -7.89
N VAL A 207 6.60 9.30 -8.13
CA VAL A 207 7.56 8.20 -8.00
C VAL A 207 8.70 8.36 -9.02
N ILE A 208 8.35 8.66 -10.26
CA ILE A 208 9.35 8.84 -11.32
C ILE A 208 10.26 10.03 -10.99
N ASP A 209 9.67 11.17 -10.61
CA ASP A 209 10.44 12.36 -10.24
C ASP A 209 11.40 12.11 -9.08
N ASN A 210 10.97 11.37 -8.07
CA ASN A 210 11.78 11.10 -6.88
C ASN A 210 12.85 10.04 -7.13
N LEU A 211 12.53 8.97 -7.86
CA LEU A 211 13.40 7.80 -7.97
C LEU A 211 14.24 7.74 -9.25
N LEU A 212 13.88 8.50 -10.28
CA LEU A 212 14.57 8.47 -11.57
C LEU A 212 16.08 8.75 -11.44
N ASP A 213 16.44 9.76 -10.63
CA ASP A 213 17.84 10.12 -10.43
C ASP A 213 18.58 9.17 -9.47
N LYS A 214 17.84 8.36 -8.71
CA LYS A 214 18.40 7.42 -7.73
C LYS A 214 18.54 6.01 -8.31
N ALA A 215 17.70 5.65 -9.27
CA ALA A 215 17.66 4.34 -9.88
C ALA A 215 18.81 4.12 -10.86
N ASN A 216 19.27 2.89 -10.98
CA ASN A 216 20.14 2.46 -12.07
C ASN A 216 19.32 2.04 -13.29
N ARG A 217 18.14 1.50 -13.06
CA ARG A 217 17.19 1.10 -14.11
C ARG A 217 15.78 1.51 -13.73
N LEU A 218 15.03 1.93 -14.75
CA LEU A 218 13.59 2.20 -14.64
C LEU A 218 12.90 1.33 -15.69
N VAL A 219 12.11 0.37 -15.22
CA VAL A 219 11.38 -0.59 -16.06
C VAL A 219 9.92 -0.18 -16.08
N ILE A 220 9.37 0.06 -17.26
CA ILE A 220 8.00 0.56 -17.44
C ILE A 220 7.16 -0.48 -18.17
N GLY A 221 6.05 -0.86 -17.56
CA GLY A 221 5.03 -1.73 -18.16
C GLY A 221 3.63 -1.20 -17.93
N GLY A 222 2.62 -2.04 -18.16
CA GLY A 222 1.22 -1.67 -18.00
C GLY A 222 0.74 -0.67 -19.03
N GLY A 223 -0.46 -0.14 -18.83
CA GLY A 223 -1.08 0.84 -19.72
C GLY A 223 -0.28 2.13 -19.87
N MET A 224 0.45 2.53 -18.82
CA MET A 224 1.31 3.72 -18.86
C MET A 224 2.46 3.61 -19.86
N ALA A 225 2.87 2.40 -20.22
CA ALA A 225 3.97 2.18 -21.17
C ALA A 225 3.64 2.74 -22.56
N TYR A 226 2.38 2.77 -22.96
CA TYR A 226 1.99 3.27 -24.28
C TYR A 226 2.22 4.76 -24.45
N THR A 227 2.14 5.55 -23.38
CA THR A 227 2.53 6.95 -23.41
C THR A 227 4.03 7.10 -23.67
N PHE A 228 4.87 6.25 -23.09
CA PHE A 228 6.31 6.18 -23.37
C PHE A 228 6.60 5.76 -24.80
N LEU A 229 5.90 4.75 -25.31
CA LEU A 229 6.08 4.27 -26.69
C LEU A 229 5.67 5.36 -27.69
N LYS A 230 4.57 6.05 -27.43
CA LYS A 230 4.14 7.18 -28.27
C LYS A 230 5.16 8.32 -28.26
N ALA A 231 5.70 8.64 -27.09
CA ALA A 231 6.76 9.64 -26.95
C ALA A 231 8.01 9.26 -27.74
N LYS A 232 8.27 7.98 -27.88
CA LYS A 232 9.39 7.42 -28.68
C LYS A 232 9.11 7.49 -30.19
N GLY A 233 7.89 7.79 -30.58
CA GLY A 233 7.48 7.90 -31.98
C GLY A 233 6.71 6.70 -32.53
N TYR A 234 6.31 5.75 -31.69
CA TYR A 234 5.54 4.58 -32.11
C TYR A 234 4.05 4.86 -32.10
N GLU A 235 3.33 4.21 -33.00
CA GLU A 235 1.87 4.21 -32.96
C GLU A 235 1.40 3.14 -31.97
N VAL A 236 0.34 3.46 -31.21
CA VAL A 236 -0.13 2.59 -30.12
C VAL A 236 -1.57 2.09 -30.31
N GLY A 237 -2.14 2.30 -31.49
CA GLY A 237 -3.51 1.85 -31.80
C GLY A 237 -4.54 2.47 -30.89
N THR A 238 -5.42 1.62 -30.33
CA THR A 238 -6.46 2.03 -29.38
C THR A 238 -6.03 1.81 -27.93
N SER A 239 -4.75 1.59 -27.68
CA SER A 239 -4.19 1.44 -26.32
C SER A 239 -4.45 2.67 -25.48
N LEU A 240 -4.43 2.50 -24.15
CA LEU A 240 -4.46 3.64 -23.21
C LEU A 240 -3.34 4.62 -23.56
N LEU A 241 -3.68 5.89 -23.64
CA LEU A 241 -2.72 6.93 -23.98
C LEU A 241 -3.11 8.23 -23.28
N GLU A 242 -2.14 8.83 -22.59
CA GLU A 242 -2.29 10.16 -22.00
C GLU A 242 -1.54 11.16 -22.87
N GLU A 243 -2.22 11.72 -23.87
CA GLU A 243 -1.62 12.67 -24.80
C GLU A 243 -1.03 13.91 -24.13
N ASP A 244 -1.67 14.37 -23.07
CA ASP A 244 -1.22 15.51 -22.26
C ASP A 244 0.06 15.22 -21.45
N GLN A 245 0.48 13.96 -21.35
CA GLN A 245 1.69 13.55 -20.63
C GLN A 245 2.86 13.20 -21.54
N ILE A 246 2.69 13.26 -22.86
CA ILE A 246 3.76 12.90 -23.81
C ILE A 246 5.00 13.77 -23.59
N GLU A 247 4.84 15.09 -23.45
CA GLU A 247 5.96 15.99 -23.24
C GLU A 247 6.65 15.74 -21.88
N THR A 248 5.88 15.45 -20.84
CA THR A 248 6.42 15.09 -19.52
C THR A 248 7.27 13.82 -19.63
N VAL A 249 6.76 12.81 -20.33
CA VAL A 249 7.45 11.53 -20.53
C VAL A 249 8.74 11.71 -21.35
N LYS A 250 8.73 12.56 -22.39
CA LYS A 250 9.93 12.89 -23.14
C LYS A 250 10.99 13.50 -22.22
N GLY A 251 10.58 14.36 -21.30
CA GLY A 251 11.47 14.94 -20.30
C GLY A 251 12.11 13.87 -19.41
N TYR A 252 11.34 12.86 -19.01
CA TYR A 252 11.87 11.73 -18.23
C TYR A 252 12.87 10.92 -19.04
N MET A 253 12.60 10.66 -20.32
CA MET A 253 13.49 9.91 -21.19
C MET A 253 14.84 10.65 -21.36
N GLU A 254 14.81 11.97 -21.56
CA GLU A 254 16.01 12.80 -21.65
C GLU A 254 16.79 12.81 -20.34
N ARG A 255 16.10 12.94 -19.21
CA ARG A 255 16.69 12.95 -17.87
C ARG A 255 17.33 11.62 -17.54
N ALA A 256 16.69 10.50 -17.89
CA ALA A 256 17.26 9.17 -17.75
C ALA A 256 18.57 9.01 -18.52
N GLU A 257 18.59 9.41 -19.78
CA GLU A 257 19.77 9.37 -20.63
C GLU A 257 20.90 10.23 -20.06
N LYS A 258 20.60 11.46 -19.67
CA LYS A 258 21.57 12.39 -19.08
C LYS A 258 22.19 11.83 -17.79
N ASN A 259 21.41 11.17 -16.96
CA ASN A 259 21.84 10.66 -15.66
C ASN A 259 22.36 9.21 -15.71
N GLY A 260 22.45 8.62 -16.89
CA GLY A 260 22.93 7.25 -17.07
C GLY A 260 21.97 6.19 -16.51
N VAL A 261 20.69 6.51 -16.43
CA VAL A 261 19.64 5.55 -16.00
C VAL A 261 19.17 4.76 -17.22
N GLU A 262 19.21 3.45 -17.12
CA GLU A 262 18.68 2.57 -18.16
C GLU A 262 17.16 2.55 -18.11
N LEU A 263 16.52 3.09 -19.14
CA LEU A 263 15.06 3.04 -19.29
C LEU A 263 14.70 1.80 -20.12
N VAL A 264 13.95 0.87 -19.52
CA VAL A 264 13.56 -0.37 -20.16
C VAL A 264 12.07 -0.33 -20.46
N LEU A 265 11.73 -0.31 -21.74
CA LEU A 265 10.36 -0.31 -22.25
C LEU A 265 10.04 -1.67 -22.87
N PRO A 266 8.74 -2.02 -23.01
CA PRO A 266 8.36 -3.23 -23.73
C PRO A 266 8.87 -3.21 -25.16
N THR A 267 9.40 -4.35 -25.61
CA THR A 267 9.83 -4.58 -27.00
C THR A 267 8.75 -5.25 -27.83
N ASP A 268 7.83 -5.93 -27.16
CA ASP A 268 6.65 -6.55 -27.74
C ASP A 268 5.48 -6.44 -26.78
N VAL A 269 4.27 -6.60 -27.31
CA VAL A 269 3.03 -6.46 -26.55
C VAL A 269 2.02 -7.53 -26.95
N VAL A 270 1.11 -7.84 -26.03
CA VAL A 270 -0.03 -8.71 -26.28
C VAL A 270 -1.23 -7.83 -26.53
N LEU A 271 -1.77 -7.90 -27.75
CA LEU A 271 -2.89 -7.10 -28.20
C LEU A 271 -4.21 -7.83 -28.00
N ASN A 272 -5.27 -7.05 -27.95
CA ASN A 272 -6.64 -7.53 -28.08
C ASN A 272 -7.46 -6.50 -28.88
N PRO A 273 -8.50 -6.92 -29.64
CA PRO A 273 -9.32 -5.96 -30.39
C PRO A 273 -10.09 -4.99 -29.51
N VAL A 274 -10.52 -5.44 -28.32
CA VAL A 274 -11.32 -4.66 -27.37
C VAL A 274 -10.86 -4.94 -25.95
N PHE A 275 -11.23 -4.07 -25.01
CA PHE A 275 -11.06 -4.39 -23.59
C PHE A 275 -12.05 -5.50 -23.23
N PRO A 276 -11.59 -6.68 -22.76
CA PRO A 276 -12.45 -7.85 -22.61
C PRO A 276 -13.44 -7.70 -21.46
N LYS A 277 -14.71 -8.02 -21.72
CA LYS A 277 -15.78 -8.09 -20.73
C LYS A 277 -16.15 -9.54 -20.42
N SER A 278 -15.79 -10.46 -21.32
CA SER A 278 -16.01 -11.90 -21.19
C SER A 278 -14.96 -12.65 -22.00
N ASP A 279 -14.92 -13.98 -21.85
CA ASP A 279 -13.98 -14.83 -22.57
C ASP A 279 -14.17 -14.77 -24.10
N GLU A 280 -15.39 -14.47 -24.55
CA GLU A 280 -15.70 -14.32 -25.98
C GLU A 280 -14.96 -13.14 -26.63
N ASP A 281 -14.58 -12.14 -25.84
CA ASP A 281 -13.87 -10.97 -26.34
C ASP A 281 -12.36 -11.21 -26.49
N ILE A 282 -11.85 -12.35 -26.04
CA ILE A 282 -10.41 -12.61 -25.98
C ILE A 282 -9.91 -13.17 -27.33
N ALA A 283 -9.11 -12.37 -28.01
CA ALA A 283 -8.46 -12.73 -29.27
C ALA A 283 -7.02 -12.17 -29.30
N PRO A 284 -6.10 -12.75 -28.50
CA PRO A 284 -4.77 -12.18 -28.32
C PRO A 284 -3.89 -12.33 -29.56
N GLU A 285 -3.04 -11.32 -29.75
CA GLU A 285 -2.03 -11.30 -30.80
C GLU A 285 -0.76 -10.67 -30.25
N VAL A 286 0.37 -11.27 -30.50
CA VAL A 286 1.68 -10.72 -30.09
C VAL A 286 2.30 -9.99 -31.27
N VAL A 287 2.67 -8.73 -31.05
CA VAL A 287 3.37 -7.93 -32.05
C VAL A 287 4.55 -7.19 -31.40
N ALA A 288 5.51 -6.75 -32.24
CA ALA A 288 6.54 -5.83 -31.80
C ALA A 288 5.90 -4.50 -31.34
N ALA A 289 6.53 -3.84 -30.37
CA ALA A 289 6.01 -2.61 -29.80
C ALA A 289 5.86 -1.46 -30.82
N ASP A 290 6.62 -1.50 -31.90
CA ASP A 290 6.53 -0.53 -33.01
C ASP A 290 5.58 -0.95 -34.15
N ALA A 291 4.85 -2.04 -33.98
CA ALA A 291 3.97 -2.62 -35.00
C ALA A 291 2.51 -2.81 -34.53
N ILE A 292 2.03 -1.96 -33.64
CA ILE A 292 0.66 -2.02 -33.14
C ILE A 292 -0.31 -1.50 -34.18
N PRO A 293 -1.28 -2.34 -34.65
CA PRO A 293 -2.29 -1.90 -35.59
C PRO A 293 -3.21 -0.82 -35.01
N ALA A 294 -3.74 0.04 -35.89
CA ALA A 294 -4.59 1.17 -35.49
C ALA A 294 -5.87 0.79 -34.75
N ASP A 295 -6.37 -0.42 -34.97
CA ASP A 295 -7.64 -0.94 -34.47
C ASP A 295 -7.52 -1.88 -33.26
N LYS A 296 -6.31 -2.00 -32.69
CA LYS A 296 -6.06 -2.90 -31.56
C LYS A 296 -5.40 -2.20 -30.39
N MET A 297 -5.61 -2.74 -29.21
CA MET A 297 -5.03 -2.23 -27.96
C MET A 297 -4.09 -3.26 -27.31
N GLY A 298 -3.04 -2.77 -26.70
CA GLY A 298 -2.16 -3.59 -25.88
C GLY A 298 -2.75 -3.79 -24.47
N LEU A 299 -2.72 -5.03 -23.99
CA LEU A 299 -3.24 -5.39 -22.65
C LEU A 299 -2.23 -6.09 -21.77
N ASP A 300 -1.05 -6.42 -22.30
CA ASP A 300 0.06 -6.97 -21.54
C ASP A 300 1.36 -6.77 -22.32
N ILE A 301 2.48 -6.91 -21.63
CA ILE A 301 3.79 -7.02 -22.30
C ILE A 301 3.94 -8.40 -22.91
N GLY A 302 4.62 -8.48 -24.05
CA GLY A 302 4.81 -9.73 -24.77
C GLY A 302 5.91 -10.62 -24.18
N PRO A 303 6.06 -11.84 -24.74
CA PRO A 303 7.02 -12.83 -24.23
C PRO A 303 8.47 -12.35 -24.21
N GLU A 304 8.90 -11.60 -25.22
CA GLU A 304 10.26 -11.05 -25.27
C GLU A 304 10.47 -10.00 -24.16
N SER A 305 9.48 -9.13 -23.93
CA SER A 305 9.51 -8.16 -22.85
C SER A 305 9.48 -8.83 -21.48
N GLN A 306 8.71 -9.90 -21.33
CA GLN A 306 8.63 -10.67 -20.08
C GLN A 306 10.03 -11.19 -19.69
N LYS A 307 10.73 -11.77 -20.65
CA LYS A 307 12.11 -12.25 -20.43
C LYS A 307 13.07 -11.11 -20.14
N LEU A 308 13.00 -10.03 -20.90
CA LEU A 308 13.83 -8.84 -20.70
C LEU A 308 13.64 -8.25 -19.30
N PHE A 309 12.39 -8.06 -18.87
CA PHE A 309 12.08 -7.51 -17.57
C PHE A 309 12.55 -8.43 -16.44
N HIS A 310 12.28 -9.72 -16.57
CA HIS A 310 12.76 -10.73 -15.61
C HIS A 310 14.29 -10.68 -15.47
N ASP A 311 15.02 -10.68 -16.56
CA ASP A 311 16.48 -10.70 -16.54
C ASP A 311 17.06 -9.42 -15.91
N LYS A 312 16.47 -8.27 -16.19
CA LYS A 312 16.89 -7.00 -15.57
C LYS A 312 16.61 -6.97 -14.06
N ILE A 313 15.51 -7.54 -13.63
CA ILE A 313 15.15 -7.66 -12.21
C ILE A 313 16.12 -8.58 -11.49
N VAL A 314 16.41 -9.74 -12.05
CA VAL A 314 17.32 -10.73 -11.44
C VAL A 314 18.74 -10.18 -11.31
N ASP A 315 19.17 -9.31 -12.21
CA ASP A 315 20.49 -8.66 -12.19
C ASP A 315 20.54 -7.45 -11.21
N SER A 316 19.63 -7.37 -10.27
CA SER A 316 19.52 -6.24 -9.36
C SER A 316 19.85 -6.64 -7.92
N LYS A 317 20.28 -5.66 -7.10
CA LYS A 317 20.48 -5.85 -5.66
C LYS A 317 19.34 -5.27 -4.84
N THR A 318 18.63 -4.30 -5.40
CA THR A 318 17.43 -3.72 -4.80
C THR A 318 16.37 -3.54 -5.90
N VAL A 319 15.15 -3.98 -5.63
CA VAL A 319 14.02 -3.85 -6.56
C VAL A 319 12.83 -3.26 -5.84
N VAL A 320 12.26 -2.21 -6.44
CA VAL A 320 10.98 -1.62 -5.99
C VAL A 320 9.99 -1.79 -7.13
N TRP A 321 8.90 -2.51 -6.88
CA TRP A 321 7.86 -2.73 -7.87
C TRP A 321 6.54 -2.14 -7.42
N ASN A 322 5.92 -1.32 -8.29
CA ASN A 322 4.60 -0.72 -8.07
C ASN A 322 3.80 -0.72 -9.38
N GLY A 323 2.73 -1.50 -9.42
CA GLY A 323 1.79 -1.56 -10.53
C GLY A 323 1.94 -2.76 -11.45
N PRO A 324 0.81 -3.35 -11.90
CA PRO A 324 0.83 -4.52 -12.79
C PRO A 324 1.28 -4.16 -14.20
N MET A 325 1.75 -5.18 -14.93
CA MET A 325 2.25 -5.03 -16.31
C MET A 325 1.16 -5.14 -17.37
N GLY A 326 0.00 -5.65 -17.00
CA GLY A 326 -1.13 -5.86 -17.90
C GLY A 326 -2.43 -6.02 -17.12
N VAL A 327 -3.48 -6.43 -17.82
CA VAL A 327 -4.79 -6.71 -17.24
C VAL A 327 -4.74 -8.11 -16.60
N PHE A 328 -4.06 -8.21 -15.48
CA PHE A 328 -3.72 -9.48 -14.84
C PHE A 328 -4.93 -10.25 -14.29
N GLU A 329 -6.07 -9.60 -14.13
CA GLU A 329 -7.33 -10.24 -13.71
C GLU A 329 -7.84 -11.22 -14.78
N VAL A 330 -7.42 -11.02 -16.05
CA VAL A 330 -7.71 -11.91 -17.16
C VAL A 330 -6.47 -12.79 -17.39
N PRO A 331 -6.56 -14.12 -17.26
CA PRO A 331 -5.39 -15.00 -17.33
C PRO A 331 -4.54 -14.83 -18.61
N THR A 332 -5.16 -14.57 -19.74
CA THR A 332 -4.46 -14.33 -21.01
C THR A 332 -3.50 -13.13 -20.95
N PHE A 333 -3.81 -12.13 -20.11
CA PHE A 333 -3.06 -10.87 -19.98
C PHE A 333 -2.36 -10.75 -18.64
N ALA A 334 -2.09 -11.87 -17.96
CA ALA A 334 -1.45 -11.95 -16.67
C ALA A 334 0.04 -12.34 -16.74
N GLU A 335 0.52 -12.85 -17.88
CA GLU A 335 1.87 -13.41 -18.01
C GLU A 335 2.97 -12.37 -17.77
N GLY A 336 2.75 -11.12 -18.17
CA GLY A 336 3.71 -10.03 -17.92
C GLY A 336 3.87 -9.75 -16.44
N THR A 337 2.78 -9.66 -15.70
CA THR A 337 2.79 -9.45 -14.25
C THR A 337 3.41 -10.65 -13.53
N LYS A 338 3.12 -11.87 -13.99
CA LYS A 338 3.78 -13.09 -13.46
C LYS A 338 5.30 -13.06 -13.67
N ALA A 339 5.76 -12.64 -14.84
CA ALA A 339 7.19 -12.57 -15.14
C ALA A 339 7.92 -11.60 -14.22
N VAL A 340 7.32 -10.44 -13.94
CA VAL A 340 7.87 -9.46 -12.98
C VAL A 340 7.89 -10.05 -11.57
N ALA A 341 6.79 -10.64 -11.12
CA ALA A 341 6.70 -11.26 -9.80
C ALA A 341 7.74 -12.37 -9.65
N GLN A 342 7.90 -13.24 -10.66
CA GLN A 342 8.90 -14.30 -10.66
C GLN A 342 10.32 -13.71 -10.62
N GLY A 343 10.55 -12.63 -11.34
CA GLY A 343 11.84 -11.91 -11.30
C GLY A 343 12.19 -11.45 -9.88
N LEU A 344 11.23 -10.89 -9.17
CA LEU A 344 11.43 -10.48 -7.78
C LEU A 344 11.70 -11.68 -6.85
N VAL A 345 10.95 -12.75 -7.02
CA VAL A 345 11.17 -14.00 -6.25
C VAL A 345 12.59 -14.52 -6.48
N ASP A 346 13.01 -14.61 -7.74
CA ASP A 346 14.34 -15.11 -8.11
C ASP A 346 15.44 -14.16 -7.60
N ALA A 347 15.26 -12.85 -7.70
CA ALA A 347 16.20 -11.88 -7.18
C ALA A 347 16.33 -11.98 -5.66
N THR A 348 15.22 -12.16 -4.95
CA THR A 348 15.20 -12.33 -3.49
C THR A 348 15.97 -13.58 -3.09
N ALA A 349 15.76 -14.69 -3.79
CA ALA A 349 16.47 -15.94 -3.56
C ALA A 349 17.99 -15.79 -3.79
N ALA A 350 18.39 -14.89 -4.68
CA ALA A 350 19.80 -14.59 -4.96
C ALA A 350 20.40 -13.54 -4.01
N GLY A 351 19.65 -13.06 -3.01
CA GLY A 351 20.13 -12.14 -2.00
C GLY A 351 19.76 -10.67 -2.19
N ALA A 352 18.95 -10.33 -3.20
CA ALA A 352 18.48 -8.97 -3.41
C ALA A 352 17.43 -8.59 -2.36
N PHE A 353 17.30 -7.29 -2.12
CA PHE A 353 16.22 -6.73 -1.32
C PHE A 353 15.09 -6.28 -2.25
N THR A 354 13.91 -6.88 -2.08
CA THR A 354 12.79 -6.66 -3.00
C THR A 354 11.55 -6.17 -2.26
N ILE A 355 10.90 -5.15 -2.83
CA ILE A 355 9.66 -4.59 -2.30
C ILE A 355 8.57 -4.65 -3.35
N VAL A 356 7.41 -5.16 -2.95
CA VAL A 356 6.16 -5.03 -3.69
C VAL A 356 5.37 -3.90 -3.03
N GLY A 357 5.15 -2.80 -3.76
CA GLY A 357 4.42 -1.63 -3.26
C GLY A 357 3.10 -1.45 -3.98
N GLY A 358 2.08 -1.02 -3.21
CA GLY A 358 0.77 -0.73 -3.75
C GLY A 358 -0.23 -1.88 -3.70
N GLY A 359 -1.51 -1.53 -3.61
CA GLY A 359 -2.59 -2.49 -3.45
C GLY A 359 -2.75 -3.46 -4.62
N ASP A 360 -2.65 -2.95 -5.85
CA ASP A 360 -2.80 -3.77 -7.06
C ASP A 360 -1.66 -4.78 -7.21
N SER A 361 -0.43 -4.37 -6.91
CA SER A 361 0.73 -5.27 -6.97
C SER A 361 0.67 -6.35 -5.92
N ALA A 362 0.30 -6.00 -4.68
CA ALA A 362 0.12 -6.96 -3.59
C ALA A 362 -1.01 -7.94 -3.91
N SER A 363 -2.14 -7.44 -4.43
CA SER A 363 -3.25 -8.27 -4.89
C SER A 363 -2.84 -9.22 -6.01
N ALA A 364 -2.09 -8.72 -6.99
CA ALA A 364 -1.59 -9.54 -8.11
C ALA A 364 -0.71 -10.69 -7.60
N VAL A 365 0.21 -10.41 -6.71
CA VAL A 365 1.09 -11.43 -6.10
C VAL A 365 0.26 -12.55 -5.45
N ARG A 366 -0.75 -12.21 -4.67
CA ARG A 366 -1.61 -13.20 -3.99
C ARG A 366 -2.47 -13.96 -4.98
N ASN A 367 -3.14 -13.26 -5.88
CA ASN A 367 -4.08 -13.87 -6.84
C ASN A 367 -3.39 -14.75 -7.87
N LEU A 368 -2.13 -14.46 -8.20
CA LEU A 368 -1.35 -15.26 -9.14
C LEU A 368 -0.59 -16.41 -8.46
N GLY A 369 -0.76 -16.58 -7.14
CA GLY A 369 -0.24 -17.73 -6.41
C GLY A 369 1.23 -17.65 -6.02
N PHE A 370 1.81 -16.48 -5.95
CA PHE A 370 3.18 -16.31 -5.48
C PHE A 370 3.26 -16.35 -3.95
N PRO A 371 4.30 -16.96 -3.38
CA PRO A 371 4.47 -17.02 -1.95
C PRO A 371 4.83 -15.64 -1.38
N GLU A 372 4.18 -15.22 -0.28
CA GLU A 372 4.47 -13.93 0.35
C GLU A 372 5.91 -13.83 0.86
N ASP A 373 6.48 -14.95 1.33
CA ASP A 373 7.87 -15.01 1.78
C ASP A 373 8.90 -15.06 0.63
N GLY A 374 8.44 -15.10 -0.61
CA GLY A 374 9.29 -14.98 -1.80
C GLY A 374 9.79 -13.56 -2.07
N PHE A 375 9.27 -12.58 -1.33
CA PHE A 375 9.64 -11.16 -1.43
C PHE A 375 10.22 -10.68 -0.10
N SER A 376 11.12 -9.70 -0.13
CA SER A 376 11.67 -9.15 1.11
C SER A 376 10.62 -8.39 1.90
N HIS A 377 9.73 -7.66 1.21
CA HIS A 377 8.63 -6.92 1.83
C HIS A 377 7.49 -6.71 0.84
N ILE A 378 6.27 -6.99 1.29
CA ILE A 378 5.04 -6.63 0.57
C ILE A 378 4.37 -5.54 1.39
N SER A 379 4.31 -4.32 0.85
CA SER A 379 3.71 -3.20 1.56
C SER A 379 2.18 -3.32 1.60
N THR A 380 1.61 -3.08 2.77
CA THR A 380 0.17 -3.01 2.98
C THR A 380 -0.37 -1.59 2.87
N GLY A 381 0.51 -0.62 2.59
CA GLY A 381 0.21 0.80 2.72
C GLY A 381 -0.61 1.43 1.60
N GLY A 382 -0.75 0.77 0.46
CA GLY A 382 -1.51 1.34 -0.67
C GLY A 382 -1.02 2.74 -1.05
N GLY A 383 -1.91 3.75 -0.90
CA GLY A 383 -1.59 5.15 -1.18
C GLY A 383 -0.46 5.72 -0.33
N ALA A 384 -0.35 5.30 0.92
CA ALA A 384 0.74 5.74 1.80
C ALA A 384 2.11 5.27 1.28
N SER A 385 2.20 4.02 0.79
CA SER A 385 3.43 3.51 0.18
C SER A 385 3.81 4.32 -1.06
N LEU A 386 2.83 4.62 -1.90
CA LEU A 386 3.06 5.41 -3.11
C LEU A 386 3.56 6.83 -2.77
N GLU A 387 2.92 7.50 -1.82
CA GLU A 387 3.35 8.84 -1.39
C GLU A 387 4.72 8.82 -0.70
N PHE A 388 5.05 7.75 0.01
CA PHE A 388 6.41 7.55 0.54
C PHE A 388 7.43 7.45 -0.61
N LEU A 389 7.13 6.66 -1.63
CA LEU A 389 7.97 6.52 -2.82
C LEU A 389 8.07 7.83 -3.62
N ASP A 390 7.04 8.68 -3.56
CA ASP A 390 7.07 10.03 -4.13
C ASP A 390 8.04 10.97 -3.40
N GLY A 391 8.56 10.58 -2.25
CA GLY A 391 9.40 11.42 -1.41
C GLY A 391 8.64 12.46 -0.60
N LYS A 392 7.33 12.33 -0.51
CA LYS A 392 6.49 13.25 0.27
C LYS A 392 6.65 13.01 1.76
N GLU A 393 6.53 14.09 2.54
CA GLU A 393 6.43 14.00 3.99
C GLU A 393 5.03 13.50 4.36
N LEU A 394 4.97 12.41 5.12
CA LEU A 394 3.70 11.82 5.54
C LEU A 394 3.32 12.35 6.93
N PRO A 395 2.18 13.05 7.07
CA PRO A 395 1.81 13.70 8.34
C PRO A 395 1.72 12.72 9.51
N GLY A 396 1.17 11.55 9.30
CA GLY A 396 1.05 10.54 10.34
C GLY A 396 2.37 9.91 10.81
N LEU A 397 3.46 10.09 10.04
CA LEU A 397 4.81 9.70 10.43
C LEU A 397 5.55 10.87 11.09
N LYS A 398 5.37 12.08 10.58
CA LYS A 398 6.01 13.29 11.09
C LYS A 398 5.72 13.52 12.57
N VAL A 399 4.49 13.26 13.00
CA VAL A 399 4.08 13.43 14.40
C VAL A 399 4.72 12.41 15.35
N LEU A 400 5.44 11.42 14.82
CA LEU A 400 6.13 10.39 15.61
C LEU A 400 7.62 10.69 15.81
N ASP A 401 8.10 11.82 15.33
CA ASP A 401 9.50 12.23 15.42
C ASP A 401 9.88 12.71 16.84
#